data_1ad0bdb636b2a5fe1f50a0c430bf9198
#
_entry.id   1ad0bdb636b2a5fe1f50a0c430bf9198
#
_cell.length_a   1.000
_cell.length_b   1.000
_cell.length_c   1.000
_cell.angle_alpha   90.00
_cell.angle_beta   90.00
_cell.angle_gamma   90.00
#
_symmetry.space_group_name_H-M   'P 1'
#
loop_
_entity.id
_entity.type
_entity.pdbx_description
1 polymer ?
#
loop_
_entity_poly.entity_id
_entity_poly.type
_entity_poly.pdbx_seq_one_letter_code
_entity_poly.pdbx_strand_id
1 'polypeptide(L)'
;RGYVRRMTTYRISEAARLLGVSDDTVRRWIDQGILPVSGESPARIPGDALAAHAVELASAAEDPSDRLSSARNRFVGLVTRVQIDGVMAQVDVQSGPHRVVSLMSAEAARELELEPGSLAVAVVKATTVVIETPRD
;
A
#
# COMPACT_ATOMS: atom_id res chain seq x y z
N ARG A 1 11.35 9.85 -32.88
CA ARG A 1 11.74 9.60 -31.50
C ARG A 1 11.86 8.11 -31.19
N GLY A 2 12.99 7.67 -30.81
CA GLY A 2 13.26 6.25 -30.61
C GLY A 2 12.91 5.70 -29.22
N TYR A 3 11.80 6.12 -28.66
CA TYR A 3 11.40 5.60 -27.36
C TYR A 3 10.93 4.16 -27.48
N VAL A 4 11.65 3.25 -26.89
CA VAL A 4 11.27 1.84 -26.82
C VAL A 4 10.82 1.54 -25.39
N ARG A 5 9.57 1.17 -25.26
CA ARG A 5 9.01 0.79 -23.97
C ARG A 5 9.50 -0.60 -23.59
N ARG A 6 10.25 -0.67 -22.52
CA ARG A 6 10.70 -1.94 -21.97
C ARG A 6 9.64 -2.49 -21.04
N MET A 7 9.23 -3.73 -21.23
CA MET A 7 8.31 -4.38 -20.31
C MET A 7 9.07 -4.84 -19.09
N THR A 8 8.64 -4.42 -17.91
CA THR A 8 9.20 -4.88 -16.65
C THR A 8 8.67 -6.28 -16.35
N THR A 9 9.55 -7.17 -15.92
CA THR A 9 9.20 -8.52 -15.52
C THR A 9 9.78 -8.81 -14.13
N TYR A 10 9.19 -9.79 -13.45
CA TYR A 10 9.58 -10.16 -12.11
C TYR A 10 9.79 -11.65 -11.98
N ARG A 11 10.74 -12.06 -11.14
CA ARG A 11 10.89 -13.44 -10.74
C ARG A 11 9.77 -13.81 -9.76
N ILE A 12 9.53 -15.11 -9.61
CA ILE A 12 8.49 -15.62 -8.71
C ILE A 12 8.67 -15.08 -7.28
N SER A 13 9.89 -15.11 -6.75
CA SER A 13 10.16 -14.63 -5.39
C SER A 13 9.94 -13.13 -5.23
N GLU A 14 10.27 -12.35 -6.25
CA GLU A 14 10.02 -10.91 -6.25
C GLU A 14 8.53 -10.61 -6.27
N ALA A 15 7.79 -11.30 -7.14
CA ALA A 15 6.34 -11.16 -7.23
C ALA A 15 5.66 -11.52 -5.90
N ALA A 16 6.10 -12.59 -5.27
CA ALA A 16 5.58 -13.02 -3.96
C ALA A 16 5.74 -11.93 -2.91
N ARG A 17 6.93 -11.33 -2.83
CA ARG A 17 7.18 -10.25 -1.88
C ARG A 17 6.33 -9.01 -2.18
N LEU A 18 6.19 -8.65 -3.46
CA LEU A 18 5.41 -7.48 -3.84
C LEU A 18 3.93 -7.64 -3.51
N LEU A 19 3.39 -8.85 -3.62
CA LEU A 19 1.99 -9.13 -3.34
C LEU A 19 1.74 -9.61 -1.90
N GLY A 20 2.79 -9.80 -1.11
CA GLY A 20 2.66 -10.22 0.28
C GLY A 20 2.19 -11.65 0.43
N VAL A 21 2.59 -12.53 -0.47
CA VAL A 21 2.21 -13.95 -0.47
C VAL A 21 3.45 -14.84 -0.55
N SER A 22 3.27 -16.15 -0.41
CA SER A 22 4.38 -17.10 -0.55
C SER A 22 4.70 -17.39 -2.02
N ASP A 23 5.91 -17.86 -2.26
CA ASP A 23 6.33 -18.33 -3.59
C ASP A 23 5.38 -19.41 -4.10
N ASP A 24 4.95 -20.32 -3.23
CA ASP A 24 4.04 -21.39 -3.59
C ASP A 24 2.69 -20.87 -4.06
N THR A 25 2.21 -19.80 -3.45
CA THR A 25 0.97 -19.14 -3.89
C THR A 25 1.13 -18.60 -5.30
N VAL A 26 2.25 -17.94 -5.60
CA VAL A 26 2.51 -17.42 -6.95
C VAL A 26 2.61 -18.57 -7.96
N ARG A 27 3.32 -19.67 -7.61
CA ARG A 27 3.40 -20.84 -8.48
C ARG A 27 2.03 -21.44 -8.76
N ARG A 28 1.17 -21.50 -7.76
CA ARG A 28 -0.20 -22.00 -7.93
C ARG A 28 -0.97 -21.13 -8.91
N TRP A 29 -0.85 -19.80 -8.82
CA TRP A 29 -1.51 -18.89 -9.75
C TRP A 29 -1.02 -19.08 -11.19
N ILE A 30 0.27 -19.34 -11.37
CA ILE A 30 0.84 -19.65 -12.68
C ILE A 30 0.24 -20.95 -13.21
N ASP A 31 0.21 -21.99 -12.37
CA ASP A 31 -0.32 -23.31 -12.76
C ASP A 31 -1.79 -23.25 -13.10
N GLN A 32 -2.54 -22.38 -12.44
CA GLN A 32 -3.98 -22.19 -12.70
C GLN A 32 -4.26 -21.27 -13.88
N GLY A 33 -3.23 -20.71 -14.50
CA GLY A 33 -3.40 -19.78 -15.62
C GLY A 33 -3.83 -18.38 -15.22
N ILE A 34 -3.79 -18.04 -13.93
CA ILE A 34 -4.15 -16.71 -13.45
C ILE A 34 -3.05 -15.70 -13.78
N LEU A 35 -1.78 -16.10 -13.65
CA LEU A 35 -0.65 -15.28 -14.03
C LEU A 35 0.08 -15.89 -15.22
N PRO A 36 0.33 -15.12 -16.26
CA PRO A 36 1.20 -15.57 -17.34
C PRO A 36 2.65 -15.61 -16.88
N VAL A 37 3.45 -16.42 -17.54
CA VAL A 37 4.86 -16.55 -17.26
C VAL A 37 5.60 -16.72 -18.58
N SER A 38 6.84 -16.20 -18.65
CA SER A 38 7.68 -16.40 -19.82
C SER A 38 8.13 -17.86 -19.91
N GLY A 39 8.43 -18.31 -21.12
CA GLY A 39 9.04 -19.62 -21.33
C GLY A 39 10.51 -19.69 -20.96
N GLU A 40 11.06 -18.61 -20.42
CA GLU A 40 12.47 -18.53 -20.02
C GLU A 40 12.74 -19.26 -18.70
N SER A 41 14.00 -19.57 -18.46
CA SER A 41 14.46 -20.13 -17.20
C SER A 41 15.55 -19.21 -16.63
N PRO A 42 15.33 -18.61 -15.44
CA PRO A 42 14.15 -18.71 -14.61
C PRO A 42 12.93 -18.00 -15.22
N ALA A 43 11.75 -18.47 -14.84
CA ALA A 43 10.49 -17.89 -15.30
C ALA A 43 10.33 -16.45 -14.84
N ARG A 44 9.74 -15.62 -15.70
CA ARG A 44 9.50 -14.19 -15.44
C ARG A 44 8.04 -13.90 -15.60
N ILE A 45 7.51 -13.09 -14.72
CA ILE A 45 6.10 -12.68 -14.72
C ILE A 45 6.02 -11.25 -15.26
N PRO A 46 5.22 -10.99 -16.30
CA PRO A 46 5.04 -9.63 -16.80
C PRO A 46 4.48 -8.70 -15.72
N GLY A 47 5.08 -7.52 -15.59
CA GLY A 47 4.73 -6.57 -14.54
C GLY A 47 3.30 -6.05 -14.66
N ASP A 48 2.81 -5.86 -15.88
CA ASP A 48 1.43 -5.40 -16.09
C ASP A 48 0.40 -6.43 -15.62
N ALA A 49 0.64 -7.72 -15.89
CA ALA A 49 -0.20 -8.80 -15.41
C ALA A 49 -0.16 -8.90 -13.89
N LEU A 50 1.03 -8.73 -13.31
CA LEU A 50 1.19 -8.75 -11.85
C LEU A 50 0.44 -7.58 -11.20
N ALA A 51 0.54 -6.38 -11.80
CA ALA A 51 -0.17 -5.20 -11.31
C ALA A 51 -1.69 -5.38 -11.37
N ALA A 52 -2.20 -5.92 -12.48
CA ALA A 52 -3.63 -6.19 -12.61
C ALA A 52 -4.11 -7.18 -11.56
N HIS A 53 -3.34 -8.24 -11.30
CA HIS A 53 -3.69 -9.23 -10.29
C HIS A 53 -3.64 -8.63 -8.87
N ALA A 54 -2.67 -7.74 -8.62
CA ALA A 54 -2.58 -7.03 -7.35
C ALA A 54 -3.85 -6.21 -7.07
N VAL A 55 -4.39 -5.55 -8.09
CA VAL A 55 -5.63 -4.80 -7.96
C VAL A 55 -6.80 -5.72 -7.62
N GLU A 56 -6.89 -6.88 -8.29
CA GLU A 56 -7.96 -7.88 -8.04
C GLU A 56 -7.88 -8.46 -6.63
N LEU A 57 -6.66 -8.67 -6.11
CA LEU A 57 -6.46 -9.19 -4.76
C LEU A 57 -6.70 -8.13 -3.69
N ALA A 58 -6.67 -6.85 -4.04
CA ALA A 58 -6.70 -5.77 -3.06
C ALA A 58 -7.96 -5.86 -2.22
N SER A 59 -7.75 -5.88 -0.91
CA SER A 59 -8.82 -5.92 0.08
C SER A 59 -8.45 -4.95 1.18
N ALA A 60 -9.24 -3.91 1.35
CA ALA A 60 -9.06 -2.93 2.40
C ALA A 60 -10.24 -3.02 3.37
N ALA A 61 -10.00 -2.61 4.61
CA ALA A 61 -11.07 -2.49 5.58
C ALA A 61 -12.07 -1.44 5.10
N GLU A 62 -13.35 -1.68 5.39
CA GLU A 62 -14.40 -0.73 5.04
C GLU A 62 -14.14 0.61 5.72
N ASP A 63 -14.21 1.70 4.94
CA ASP A 63 -14.00 3.04 5.45
C ASP A 63 -15.27 3.50 6.20
N PRO A 64 -15.16 3.74 7.51
CA PRO A 64 -16.33 4.15 8.29
C PRO A 64 -16.71 5.60 8.11
N SER A 65 -15.87 6.41 7.44
CA SER A 65 -16.17 7.82 7.23
C SER A 65 -16.99 8.00 5.96
N ASP A 66 -18.09 8.74 6.08
CA ASP A 66 -18.98 9.09 4.97
C ASP A 66 -18.83 10.56 4.69
N ARG A 67 -17.75 10.93 4.00
CA ARG A 67 -17.44 12.33 3.72
C ARG A 67 -17.07 12.53 2.27
N LEU A 68 -17.57 13.62 1.70
CA LEU A 68 -17.11 14.09 0.40
C LEU A 68 -15.77 14.80 0.61
N SER A 69 -14.78 14.42 -0.17
CA SER A 69 -13.42 14.96 -0.04
C SER A 69 -12.71 14.94 -1.39
N SER A 70 -11.84 15.92 -1.58
CA SER A 70 -10.95 15.93 -2.74
C SER A 70 -9.74 15.00 -2.58
N ALA A 71 -9.50 14.50 -1.38
CA ALA A 71 -8.43 13.54 -1.14
C ALA A 71 -8.77 12.20 -1.79
N ARG A 72 -7.76 11.54 -2.36
CA ARG A 72 -7.92 10.26 -3.06
C ARG A 72 -7.26 9.10 -2.34
N ASN A 73 -6.42 9.38 -1.36
CA ASN A 73 -5.68 8.36 -0.62
C ASN A 73 -6.24 8.25 0.79
N ARG A 74 -6.83 7.12 1.10
CA ARG A 74 -7.46 6.87 2.38
C ARG A 74 -6.97 5.53 2.92
N PHE A 75 -6.46 5.55 4.14
CA PHE A 75 -5.89 4.36 4.80
C PHE A 75 -6.63 4.13 6.09
N VAL A 76 -7.50 3.14 6.09
CA VAL A 76 -8.23 2.74 7.29
C VAL A 76 -7.34 1.86 8.14
N GLY A 77 -7.21 2.18 9.41
CA GLY A 77 -6.32 1.42 10.28
C GLY A 77 -6.56 1.69 11.76
N LEU A 78 -5.60 1.22 12.54
CA LEU A 78 -5.63 1.36 13.98
C LEU A 78 -4.48 2.26 14.43
N VAL A 79 -4.77 3.17 15.34
CA VAL A 79 -3.73 3.94 16.01
C VAL A 79 -2.88 2.99 16.84
N THR A 80 -1.57 3.04 16.67
CA THR A 80 -0.63 2.21 17.42
C THR A 80 0.16 3.01 18.45
N ARG A 81 0.32 4.31 18.20
CA ARG A 81 1.12 5.17 19.06
C ARG A 81 0.64 6.61 18.98
N VAL A 82 0.56 7.25 20.13
CA VAL A 82 0.33 8.69 20.25
C VAL A 82 1.44 9.26 21.15
N GLN A 83 2.27 10.12 20.60
CA GLN A 83 3.33 10.75 21.37
C GLN A 83 3.10 12.26 21.35
N ILE A 84 2.91 12.83 22.53
CA ILE A 84 2.67 14.26 22.70
C ILE A 84 3.92 14.90 23.32
N ASP A 85 4.37 15.97 22.70
CA ASP A 85 5.49 16.76 23.18
C ASP A 85 5.11 18.24 23.01
N GLY A 86 4.81 18.89 24.15
CA GLY A 86 4.37 20.28 24.13
C GLY A 86 3.06 20.45 23.34
N VAL A 87 3.11 21.26 22.30
CA VAL A 87 1.94 21.58 21.49
C VAL A 87 1.75 20.65 20.30
N MET A 88 2.68 19.70 20.09
CA MET A 88 2.66 18.79 18.95
C MET A 88 2.39 17.35 19.37
N ALA A 89 1.82 16.60 18.47
CA ALA A 89 1.60 15.16 18.64
C ALA A 89 2.03 14.43 17.37
N GLN A 90 2.68 13.27 17.56
CA GLN A 90 2.90 12.32 16.49
C GLN A 90 1.95 11.16 16.70
N VAL A 91 1.21 10.82 15.65
CA VAL A 91 0.26 9.71 15.69
C VAL A 91 0.64 8.70 14.62
N ASP A 92 0.84 7.46 15.03
CA ASP A 92 1.15 6.36 14.11
C ASP A 92 -0.12 5.53 13.93
N VAL A 93 -0.43 5.24 12.67
CA VAL A 93 -1.57 4.39 12.28
C VAL A 93 -1.04 3.20 11.48
N GLN A 94 -1.48 2.01 11.85
CA GLN A 94 -1.17 0.80 11.08
C GLN A 94 -2.37 0.46 10.20
N SER A 95 -2.18 0.57 8.88
CA SER A 95 -3.19 0.23 7.88
C SER A 95 -2.69 -0.96 7.07
N GLY A 96 -3.19 -2.16 7.38
CA GLY A 96 -2.64 -3.40 6.83
C GLY A 96 -1.15 -3.48 7.16
N PRO A 97 -0.28 -3.75 6.17
CA PRO A 97 1.17 -3.82 6.41
C PRO A 97 1.85 -2.44 6.42
N HIS A 98 1.10 -1.35 6.27
CA HIS A 98 1.65 -0.02 6.13
C HIS A 98 1.52 0.80 7.38
N ARG A 99 2.62 1.44 7.77
CA ARG A 99 2.65 2.42 8.87
C ARG A 99 2.50 3.81 8.27
N VAL A 100 1.51 4.54 8.73
CA VAL A 100 1.28 5.94 8.33
C VAL A 100 1.52 6.82 9.54
N VAL A 101 2.33 7.84 9.38
CA VAL A 101 2.70 8.75 10.46
C VAL A 101 2.09 10.12 10.19
N SER A 102 1.43 10.68 11.19
CA SER A 102 0.87 12.02 11.13
C SER A 102 1.45 12.90 12.24
N LEU A 103 1.76 14.13 11.89
CA LEU A 103 2.08 15.17 12.86
C LEU A 103 0.90 16.12 12.92
N MET A 104 0.44 16.41 14.12
CA MET A 104 -0.69 17.30 14.35
C MET A 104 -0.48 18.08 15.64
N SER A 105 -1.36 19.03 15.92
CA SER A 105 -1.33 19.67 17.22
C SER A 105 -1.76 18.69 18.30
N ALA A 106 -1.21 18.86 19.51
CA ALA A 106 -1.64 18.09 20.66
C ALA A 106 -3.14 18.29 20.92
N GLU A 107 -3.62 19.50 20.69
CA GLU A 107 -5.04 19.82 20.82
C GLU A 107 -5.90 18.96 19.88
N ALA A 108 -5.51 18.85 18.60
CA ALA A 108 -6.23 18.02 17.63
C ALA A 108 -6.26 16.55 18.04
N ALA A 109 -5.12 16.02 18.50
CA ALA A 109 -5.04 14.63 18.95
C ALA A 109 -6.00 14.37 20.14
N ARG A 110 -6.12 15.32 21.05
CA ARG A 110 -7.04 15.22 22.17
C ARG A 110 -8.49 15.34 21.75
N GLU A 111 -8.80 16.29 20.86
CA GLU A 111 -10.17 16.46 20.34
C GLU A 111 -10.67 15.23 19.61
N LEU A 112 -9.78 14.56 18.87
CA LEU A 112 -10.11 13.33 18.17
C LEU A 112 -10.07 12.10 19.10
N GLU A 113 -9.69 12.29 20.36
CA GLU A 113 -9.62 11.22 21.35
C GLU A 113 -8.76 10.04 20.89
N LEU A 114 -7.63 10.35 20.23
CA LEU A 114 -6.75 9.33 19.69
C LEU A 114 -5.95 8.65 20.79
N GLU A 115 -6.01 7.32 20.80
CA GLU A 115 -5.23 6.49 21.70
C GLU A 115 -4.91 5.16 20.99
N PRO A 116 -3.91 4.42 21.44
CA PRO A 116 -3.64 3.09 20.87
C PRO A 116 -4.91 2.23 20.86
N GLY A 117 -5.23 1.68 19.69
CA GLY A 117 -6.44 0.91 19.48
C GLY A 117 -7.61 1.69 18.87
N SER A 118 -7.52 3.02 18.80
CA SER A 118 -8.57 3.81 18.11
C SER A 118 -8.61 3.48 16.63
N LEU A 119 -9.81 3.38 16.08
CA LEU A 119 -10.00 3.32 14.63
C LEU A 119 -9.72 4.69 14.05
N ALA A 120 -8.91 4.74 13.00
CA ALA A 120 -8.56 6.00 12.34
C ALA A 120 -8.45 5.81 10.84
N VAL A 121 -8.68 6.88 10.11
CA VAL A 121 -8.49 6.92 8.66
C VAL A 121 -7.45 8.00 8.38
N ALA A 122 -6.31 7.58 7.82
CA ALA A 122 -5.30 8.51 7.35
C ALA A 122 -5.68 8.95 5.94
N VAL A 123 -5.77 10.24 5.72
CA VAL A 123 -6.23 10.82 4.46
C VAL A 123 -5.12 11.69 3.88
N VAL A 124 -4.74 11.42 2.62
CA VAL A 124 -3.67 12.15 1.96
C VAL A 124 -4.16 12.65 0.60
N LYS A 125 -4.05 13.94 0.38
CA LYS A 125 -4.40 14.51 -0.93
C LYS A 125 -3.41 14.03 -1.98
N ALA A 126 -3.91 13.72 -3.17
CA ALA A 126 -3.09 13.26 -4.28
C ALA A 126 -1.96 14.23 -4.62
N THR A 127 -2.20 15.52 -4.42
CA THR A 127 -1.20 16.57 -4.71
C THR A 127 0.02 16.53 -3.80
N THR A 128 -0.06 15.84 -2.66
CA THR A 128 1.06 15.75 -1.70
C THR A 128 1.76 14.39 -1.72
N VAL A 129 1.32 13.48 -2.57
CA VAL A 129 1.93 12.15 -2.70
C VAL A 129 3.12 12.24 -3.64
N VAL A 130 4.28 11.80 -3.15
CA VAL A 130 5.53 11.77 -3.93
C VAL A 130 5.76 10.34 -4.39
N ILE A 131 6.11 10.17 -5.65
CA ILE A 131 6.42 8.87 -6.23
C ILE A 131 7.92 8.73 -6.42
N GLU A 132 8.44 7.61 -6.01
CA GLU A 132 9.84 7.24 -6.23
C GLU A 132 9.88 5.89 -6.94
N THR A 133 10.92 5.68 -7.70
CA THR A 133 11.15 4.40 -8.37
C THR A 133 12.62 4.00 -8.18
N PRO A 134 12.92 2.70 -8.10
CA PRO A 134 14.31 2.29 -7.95
C PRO A 134 15.13 2.65 -9.18
N ARG A 135 16.43 2.91 -8.96
CA ARG A 135 17.39 3.10 -10.04
C ARG A 135 17.82 1.73 -10.59
N ASP A 136 18.09 1.73 -11.86
CA ASP A 136 18.71 0.57 -12.52
C ASP A 136 20.17 0.46 -12.15
#